data_92b0c76d95233b21f046f6bb83f049da
#
_entry.id   92b0c76d95233b21f046f6bb83f049da
#
_cell.length_a   1.000
_cell.length_b   1.000
_cell.length_c   1.000
_cell.angle_alpha   90.00
_cell.angle_beta   90.00
_cell.angle_gamma   90.00
#
_symmetry.space_group_name_H-M   'P 1'
#
loop_
_entity.id
_entity.type
_entity.pdbx_description
1 polymer ?
#
loop_
_entity_poly.entity_id
_entity_poly.type
_entity_poly.pdbx_seq_one_letter_code
_entity_poly.pdbx_strand_id
1 'polypeptide(L)'
;MYMVSLLSILPFTAPACGSAQGGGEAPEAPKVYFVRDITPENMVRLYEALERPATGKVAVKLSTGEPGGHNFLKPELIKDLVQKVDDTIVECNTAYGGGRASTENHLKAAADHGFTAIAPVDIMDADGVTTLPVKDGKWFTEMHMGKNILNY
;
A
#
# COMPACT_ATOMS: atom_id res chain seq x y z
N MET A 1 -0.56 -11.34 18.42
CA MET A 1 0.89 -11.63 18.52
C MET A 1 1.41 -11.67 17.09
N TYR A 2 1.93 -10.55 16.60
CA TYR A 2 2.40 -10.43 15.22
C TYR A 2 3.90 -10.72 15.18
N MET A 3 4.26 -11.70 14.35
CA MET A 3 5.65 -12.15 14.20
C MET A 3 6.35 -11.23 13.20
N VAL A 4 7.25 -10.39 13.70
CA VAL A 4 8.18 -9.62 12.87
C VAL A 4 9.35 -10.53 12.54
N SER A 5 9.51 -10.89 11.26
CA SER A 5 10.65 -11.67 10.79
C SER A 5 11.91 -10.80 10.79
N LEU A 6 12.81 -11.04 11.73
CA LEU A 6 14.15 -10.45 11.72
C LEU A 6 15.01 -11.21 10.70
N LEU A 7 15.37 -10.54 9.62
CA LEU A 7 16.37 -11.03 8.68
C LEU A 7 17.76 -10.75 9.26
N SER A 8 18.43 -11.79 9.76
CA SER A 8 19.80 -11.71 10.27
C SER A 8 20.79 -11.58 9.10
N ILE A 9 21.52 -10.47 9.06
CA ILE A 9 22.62 -10.24 8.12
C ILE A 9 23.90 -10.82 8.75
N LEU A 10 24.45 -11.85 8.15
CA LEU A 10 25.80 -12.38 8.47
C LEU A 10 26.86 -11.45 7.87
N PRO A 11 27.93 -11.13 8.59
CA PRO A 11 29.02 -10.34 8.04
C PRO A 11 29.85 -11.19 7.06
N PHE A 12 29.91 -10.74 5.82
CA PHE A 12 30.81 -11.29 4.81
C PHE A 12 32.15 -10.55 4.90
N THR A 13 33.19 -11.23 5.38
CA THR A 13 34.55 -10.70 5.36
C THR A 13 35.17 -10.96 4.01
N ALA A 14 35.38 -9.90 3.23
CA ALA A 14 36.17 -9.96 1.98
C ALA A 14 37.64 -9.60 2.23
N PRO A 15 38.61 -10.21 1.52
CA PRO A 15 40.01 -9.92 1.68
C PRO A 15 40.37 -8.55 1.07
N ALA A 16 41.22 -7.83 1.76
CA ALA A 16 41.76 -6.56 1.31
C ALA A 16 42.73 -6.75 0.17
N CYS A 17 42.50 -6.08 -0.96
CA CYS A 17 43.57 -5.74 -1.90
C CYS A 17 43.19 -4.54 -2.80
N GLY A 18 44.03 -3.51 -2.85
CA GLY A 18 44.09 -2.54 -3.94
C GLY A 18 43.40 -1.20 -3.67
N SER A 19 44.20 -0.21 -3.29
CA SER A 19 43.88 1.23 -3.32
C SER A 19 43.52 1.71 -4.73
N ALA A 20 42.25 2.05 -4.94
CA ALA A 20 41.82 2.95 -5.99
C ALA A 20 41.07 4.11 -5.34
N GLN A 21 41.70 5.28 -5.32
CA GLN A 21 41.08 6.56 -4.97
C GLN A 21 40.07 6.91 -6.06
N GLY A 22 38.82 6.61 -5.81
CA GLY A 22 37.67 7.19 -6.49
C GLY A 22 36.76 7.70 -5.41
N GLY A 23 36.78 9.01 -5.16
CA GLY A 23 35.89 9.66 -4.18
C GLY A 23 34.44 9.68 -4.68
N GLY A 24 33.79 8.54 -4.67
CA GLY A 24 32.34 8.42 -4.74
C GLY A 24 31.82 8.30 -3.32
N GLU A 25 30.99 9.23 -2.89
CA GLU A 25 30.26 9.18 -1.63
C GLU A 25 29.51 7.83 -1.58
N ALA A 26 29.74 7.06 -0.52
CA ALA A 26 29.03 5.79 -0.36
C ALA A 26 27.53 6.06 -0.40
N PRO A 27 26.72 5.26 -1.10
CA PRO A 27 25.28 5.47 -1.17
C PRO A 27 24.72 5.52 0.26
N GLU A 28 23.95 6.56 0.56
CA GLU A 28 23.32 6.72 1.87
C GLU A 28 22.45 5.48 2.17
N ALA A 29 22.60 4.92 3.36
CA ALA A 29 21.83 3.74 3.76
C ALA A 29 20.32 4.08 3.76
N PRO A 30 19.47 3.13 3.31
CA PRO A 30 18.02 3.37 3.29
C PRO A 30 17.50 3.64 4.70
N LYS A 31 16.66 4.68 4.83
CA LYS A 31 16.04 5.07 6.11
C LYS A 31 14.77 4.28 6.35
N VAL A 32 14.57 3.81 7.58
CA VAL A 32 13.32 3.19 8.04
C VAL A 32 12.74 4.06 9.15
N TYR A 33 11.49 4.46 8.98
CA TYR A 33 10.78 5.27 9.98
C TYR A 33 9.87 4.36 10.81
N PHE A 34 9.84 4.60 12.11
CA PHE A 34 9.07 3.80 13.07
C PHE A 34 8.39 4.70 14.11
N VAL A 35 7.15 4.37 14.45
CA VAL A 35 6.43 4.94 15.59
C VAL A 35 6.02 3.84 16.56
N ARG A 36 6.07 4.14 17.85
CA ARG A 36 5.68 3.18 18.89
C ARG A 36 4.17 3.07 19.02
N ASP A 37 3.48 4.20 18.93
CA ASP A 37 2.05 4.26 19.15
C ASP A 37 1.31 4.40 17.82
N ILE A 38 0.32 3.52 17.59
CA ILE A 38 -0.51 3.53 16.38
C ILE A 38 -1.66 4.50 16.63
N THR A 39 -1.50 5.74 16.17
CA THR A 39 -2.51 6.81 16.25
C THR A 39 -2.69 7.50 14.90
N PRO A 40 -3.82 8.18 14.65
CA PRO A 40 -4.05 8.93 13.41
C PRO A 40 -2.91 9.94 13.13
N GLU A 41 -2.49 10.68 14.14
CA GLU A 41 -1.41 11.66 14.02
C GLU A 41 -0.09 11.01 13.62
N ASN A 42 0.22 9.84 14.18
CA ASN A 42 1.45 9.13 13.86
C ASN A 42 1.41 8.51 12.45
N MET A 43 0.24 8.14 11.92
CA MET A 43 0.10 7.72 10.51
C MET A 43 0.44 8.88 9.57
N VAL A 44 -0.06 10.07 9.84
CA VAL A 44 0.28 11.28 9.06
C VAL A 44 1.78 11.60 9.17
N ARG A 45 2.35 11.58 10.39
CA ARG A 45 3.78 11.83 10.61
C ARG A 45 4.69 10.84 9.89
N LEU A 46 4.33 9.55 9.85
CA LEU A 46 5.08 8.55 9.09
C LEU A 46 5.07 8.85 7.59
N TYR A 47 3.91 9.22 7.05
CA TYR A 47 3.79 9.62 5.66
C TYR A 47 4.66 10.85 5.34
N GLU A 48 4.60 11.88 6.17
CA GLU A 48 5.40 13.11 6.01
C GLU A 48 6.91 12.83 6.09
N ALA A 49 7.32 11.92 6.98
CA ALA A 49 8.73 11.55 7.14
C ALA A 49 9.33 10.87 5.90
N LEU A 50 8.50 10.33 5.01
CA LEU A 50 8.97 9.77 3.73
C LEU A 50 9.47 10.85 2.77
N GLU A 51 9.11 12.12 2.98
CA GLU A 51 9.46 13.26 2.10
C GLU A 51 9.13 13.01 0.62
N ARG A 52 8.11 12.20 0.37
CA ARG A 52 7.60 11.84 -0.97
C ARG A 52 6.09 12.05 -1.03
N PRO A 53 5.65 13.29 -1.15
CA PRO A 53 4.23 13.59 -1.23
C PRO A 53 3.61 12.94 -2.47
N ALA A 54 2.48 12.28 -2.29
CA ALA A 54 1.67 11.80 -3.41
C ALA A 54 1.13 13.01 -4.18
N THR A 55 1.14 12.91 -5.51
CA THR A 55 0.71 13.98 -6.41
C THR A 55 -0.15 13.43 -7.54
N GLY A 56 -1.02 14.25 -8.12
CA GLY A 56 -1.96 13.82 -9.14
C GLY A 56 -3.14 13.09 -8.50
N LYS A 57 -3.70 12.11 -9.21
CA LYS A 57 -4.74 11.23 -8.68
C LYS A 57 -4.12 10.13 -7.84
N VAL A 58 -4.54 10.01 -6.61
CA VAL A 58 -3.92 9.11 -5.62
C VAL A 58 -4.85 7.95 -5.29
N ALA A 59 -4.41 6.73 -5.53
CA ALA A 59 -5.11 5.53 -5.10
C ALA A 59 -4.60 5.07 -3.73
N VAL A 60 -5.44 5.11 -2.70
CA VAL A 60 -5.11 4.58 -1.37
C VAL A 60 -5.54 3.12 -1.27
N LYS A 61 -4.62 2.19 -1.50
CA LYS A 61 -4.92 0.74 -1.42
C LYS A 61 -4.95 0.27 0.02
N LEU A 62 -6.06 -0.30 0.41
CA LEU A 62 -6.22 -0.95 1.72
C LEU A 62 -7.18 -2.14 1.62
N SER A 63 -7.47 -2.83 2.71
CA SER A 63 -8.51 -3.85 2.79
C SER A 63 -9.64 -3.38 3.70
N THR A 64 -10.86 -3.34 3.15
CA THR A 64 -12.05 -2.88 3.88
C THR A 64 -12.61 -3.93 4.84
N GLY A 65 -12.11 -5.18 4.79
CA GLY A 65 -12.54 -6.28 5.65
C GLY A 65 -13.80 -7.01 5.18
N GLU A 66 -13.99 -8.23 5.65
CA GLU A 66 -15.17 -9.04 5.30
C GLU A 66 -16.42 -8.55 6.03
N PRO A 67 -17.60 -8.63 5.40
CA PRO A 67 -18.88 -8.30 6.03
C PRO A 67 -19.06 -9.02 7.37
N GLY A 68 -19.45 -8.27 8.40
CA GLY A 68 -19.61 -8.78 9.77
C GLY A 68 -18.30 -9.09 10.51
N GLY A 69 -17.14 -8.90 9.87
CA GLY A 69 -15.84 -9.02 10.52
C GLY A 69 -15.55 -7.83 11.45
N HIS A 70 -14.67 -8.05 12.42
CA HIS A 70 -14.27 -7.01 13.38
C HIS A 70 -12.79 -6.62 13.29
N ASN A 71 -11.99 -7.42 12.57
CA ASN A 71 -10.53 -7.31 12.49
C ASN A 71 -10.08 -6.63 11.19
N PHE A 72 -10.71 -5.51 10.84
CA PHE A 72 -10.31 -4.68 9.70
C PHE A 72 -9.65 -3.38 10.19
N LEU A 73 -8.91 -2.74 9.31
CA LEU A 73 -8.32 -1.43 9.57
C LEU A 73 -9.44 -0.42 9.85
N LYS A 74 -9.39 0.23 11.02
CA LYS A 74 -10.44 1.18 11.40
C LYS A 74 -10.33 2.46 10.60
N PRO A 75 -11.41 2.94 9.95
CA PRO A 75 -11.39 4.18 9.18
C PRO A 75 -10.87 5.39 9.97
N GLU A 76 -11.21 5.47 11.26
CA GLU A 76 -10.79 6.57 12.13
C GLU A 76 -9.26 6.68 12.25
N LEU A 77 -8.54 5.54 12.17
CA LEU A 77 -7.10 5.52 12.27
C LEU A 77 -6.42 6.17 11.05
N ILE A 78 -7.02 6.03 9.88
CA ILE A 78 -6.43 6.46 8.60
C ILE A 78 -7.10 7.67 7.99
N LYS A 79 -8.21 8.14 8.55
CA LYS A 79 -9.01 9.24 8.01
C LYS A 79 -8.15 10.45 7.65
N ASP A 80 -7.36 10.93 8.62
CA ASP A 80 -6.58 12.16 8.45
C ASP A 80 -5.51 11.99 7.35
N LEU A 81 -4.91 10.80 7.25
CA LEU A 81 -3.97 10.48 6.18
C LEU A 81 -4.64 10.42 4.81
N VAL A 82 -5.78 9.72 4.70
CA VAL A 82 -6.53 9.61 3.44
C VAL A 82 -7.01 10.97 2.97
N GLN A 83 -7.54 11.79 3.88
CA GLN A 83 -7.99 13.14 3.56
C GLN A 83 -6.83 14.10 3.25
N LYS A 84 -5.64 13.86 3.81
CA LYS A 84 -4.43 14.63 3.49
C LYS A 84 -3.96 14.42 2.05
N VAL A 85 -4.09 13.20 1.52
CA VAL A 85 -3.74 12.91 0.12
C VAL A 85 -4.89 13.21 -0.85
N ASP A 86 -6.07 13.49 -0.31
CA ASP A 86 -7.27 14.01 -1.00
C ASP A 86 -7.68 13.18 -2.21
N ASP A 87 -7.84 11.85 -2.02
CA ASP A 87 -8.26 10.99 -3.13
C ASP A 87 -9.03 9.72 -2.67
N THR A 88 -8.99 8.68 -3.47
CA THR A 88 -9.91 7.54 -3.47
C THR A 88 -9.30 6.32 -2.80
N ILE A 89 -10.05 5.67 -1.92
CA ILE A 89 -9.75 4.33 -1.41
C ILE A 89 -10.02 3.32 -2.51
N VAL A 90 -9.06 2.44 -2.81
CA VAL A 90 -9.20 1.44 -3.86
C VAL A 90 -9.02 0.01 -3.36
N GLU A 91 -9.84 -0.90 -3.89
CA GLU A 91 -9.75 -2.35 -3.70
C GLU A 91 -10.09 -3.09 -4.99
N CYS A 92 -9.96 -4.42 -4.98
CA CYS A 92 -10.54 -5.31 -5.99
C CYS A 92 -11.45 -6.34 -5.32
N ASN A 93 -12.40 -6.88 -6.05
CA ASN A 93 -13.20 -8.01 -5.60
C ASN A 93 -12.31 -9.19 -5.24
N THR A 94 -12.73 -10.00 -4.27
CA THR A 94 -11.97 -11.18 -3.86
C THR A 94 -12.13 -12.31 -4.88
N ALA A 95 -11.04 -12.99 -5.20
CA ALA A 95 -11.04 -14.14 -6.11
C ALA A 95 -11.66 -15.40 -5.47
N TYR A 96 -11.77 -15.44 -4.15
CA TYR A 96 -12.46 -16.50 -3.42
C TYR A 96 -13.93 -16.11 -3.17
N GLY A 97 -14.80 -17.07 -2.97
CA GLY A 97 -16.19 -16.82 -2.60
C GLY A 97 -16.28 -16.09 -1.24
N GLY A 98 -17.27 -15.23 -1.09
CA GLY A 98 -17.48 -14.45 0.13
C GLY A 98 -18.25 -13.17 -0.13
N GLY A 99 -18.43 -12.36 0.90
CA GLY A 99 -19.21 -11.12 0.83
C GLY A 99 -18.60 -10.04 -0.06
N ARG A 100 -17.31 -10.12 -0.40
CA ARG A 100 -16.63 -9.18 -1.28
C ARG A 100 -16.31 -9.74 -2.68
N ALA A 101 -16.98 -10.84 -3.07
CA ALA A 101 -16.81 -11.46 -4.39
C ALA A 101 -17.58 -10.73 -5.51
N SER A 102 -18.47 -9.80 -5.17
CA SER A 102 -19.19 -8.95 -6.12
C SER A 102 -19.05 -7.48 -5.73
N THR A 103 -18.97 -6.61 -6.72
CA THR A 103 -18.80 -5.16 -6.54
C THR A 103 -19.88 -4.56 -5.64
N GLU A 104 -21.13 -4.93 -5.83
CA GLU A 104 -22.25 -4.42 -5.01
C GLU A 104 -22.08 -4.75 -3.53
N ASN A 105 -21.82 -6.03 -3.22
CA ASN A 105 -21.65 -6.47 -1.84
C ASN A 105 -20.35 -5.93 -1.22
N HIS A 106 -19.31 -5.77 -2.03
CA HIS A 106 -18.03 -5.20 -1.58
C HIS A 106 -18.19 -3.72 -1.21
N LEU A 107 -18.85 -2.91 -2.05
CA LEU A 107 -19.16 -1.52 -1.74
C LEU A 107 -20.05 -1.40 -0.50
N LYS A 108 -21.02 -2.31 -0.35
CA LYS A 108 -21.84 -2.36 0.87
C LYS A 108 -20.99 -2.64 2.11
N ALA A 109 -20.08 -3.62 2.05
CA ALA A 109 -19.17 -3.92 3.17
C ALA A 109 -18.28 -2.72 3.51
N ALA A 110 -17.74 -2.03 2.52
CA ALA A 110 -16.95 -0.81 2.73
C ALA A 110 -17.77 0.30 3.40
N ALA A 111 -19.04 0.47 3.01
CA ALA A 111 -19.95 1.43 3.63
C ALA A 111 -20.32 1.03 5.07
N ASP A 112 -20.69 -0.23 5.30
CA ASP A 112 -21.04 -0.75 6.62
C ASP A 112 -19.87 -0.61 7.62
N HIS A 113 -18.64 -0.68 7.14
CA HIS A 113 -17.41 -0.50 7.93
C HIS A 113 -16.96 0.96 8.05
N GLY A 114 -17.65 1.90 7.40
CA GLY A 114 -17.43 3.35 7.54
C GLY A 114 -16.39 3.95 6.59
N PHE A 115 -15.85 3.20 5.64
CA PHE A 115 -14.83 3.73 4.70
C PHE A 115 -15.39 4.81 3.78
N THR A 116 -16.62 4.67 3.32
CA THR A 116 -17.27 5.67 2.45
C THR A 116 -17.55 7.00 3.15
N ALA A 117 -17.47 7.05 4.49
CA ALA A 117 -17.60 8.27 5.26
C ALA A 117 -16.29 9.10 5.32
N ILE A 118 -15.15 8.52 4.96
CA ILE A 118 -13.85 9.19 5.02
C ILE A 118 -13.30 9.54 3.64
N ALA A 119 -13.65 8.79 2.60
CA ALA A 119 -13.25 9.05 1.20
C ALA A 119 -14.16 8.29 0.22
N PRO A 120 -14.16 8.63 -1.09
CA PRO A 120 -14.69 7.75 -2.12
C PRO A 120 -14.05 6.37 -2.10
N VAL A 121 -14.80 5.33 -2.48
CA VAL A 121 -14.31 3.96 -2.59
C VAL A 121 -14.54 3.46 -4.01
N ASP A 122 -13.48 2.98 -4.66
CA ASP A 122 -13.51 2.37 -5.98
C ASP A 122 -13.10 0.90 -5.92
N ILE A 123 -13.93 0.03 -6.49
CA ILE A 123 -13.59 -1.37 -6.72
C ILE A 123 -13.03 -1.48 -8.13
N MET A 124 -11.72 -1.49 -8.24
CA MET A 124 -10.98 -1.29 -9.49
C MET A 124 -11.32 -2.28 -10.61
N ASP A 125 -11.81 -3.47 -10.28
CA ASP A 125 -12.24 -4.49 -11.24
C ASP A 125 -13.76 -4.52 -11.48
N ALA A 126 -14.49 -3.51 -11.01
CA ALA A 126 -15.94 -3.37 -11.25
C ALA A 126 -16.28 -3.39 -12.75
N ASP A 127 -15.45 -2.74 -13.56
CA ASP A 127 -15.58 -2.64 -15.03
C ASP A 127 -14.70 -3.65 -15.79
N GLY A 128 -14.25 -4.68 -15.11
CA GLY A 128 -13.38 -5.73 -15.67
C GLY A 128 -11.90 -5.51 -15.40
N VAL A 129 -11.06 -6.18 -16.20
CA VAL A 129 -9.60 -6.17 -16.05
C VAL A 129 -8.91 -5.52 -17.23
N THR A 130 -7.70 -5.02 -17.01
CA THR A 130 -6.77 -4.56 -18.04
C THR A 130 -5.43 -5.27 -17.90
N THR A 131 -4.65 -5.31 -18.95
CA THR A 131 -3.29 -5.86 -18.95
C THR A 131 -2.30 -4.72 -19.10
N LEU A 132 -1.36 -4.64 -18.17
CA LEU A 132 -0.30 -3.64 -18.15
C LEU A 132 1.05 -4.31 -18.44
N PRO A 133 1.92 -3.72 -19.28
CA PRO A 133 3.27 -4.22 -19.48
C PRO A 133 4.11 -3.98 -18.22
N VAL A 134 4.96 -4.95 -17.88
CA VAL A 134 5.95 -4.83 -16.80
C VAL A 134 7.30 -4.53 -17.43
N LYS A 135 7.74 -3.27 -17.32
CA LYS A 135 9.05 -2.85 -17.84
C LYS A 135 10.17 -3.55 -17.06
N ASP A 136 11.11 -4.13 -17.79
CA ASP A 136 12.28 -4.82 -17.24
C ASP A 136 11.93 -5.93 -16.24
N GLY A 137 10.76 -6.54 -16.40
CA GLY A 137 10.25 -7.59 -15.51
C GLY A 137 11.14 -8.83 -15.55
N LYS A 138 11.60 -9.30 -14.38
CA LYS A 138 12.46 -10.48 -14.26
C LYS A 138 11.70 -11.79 -14.47
N TRP A 139 10.44 -11.84 -14.03
CA TRP A 139 9.61 -13.07 -14.03
C TRP A 139 8.32 -12.91 -14.83
N PHE A 140 7.80 -11.69 -14.87
CA PHE A 140 6.54 -11.37 -15.57
C PHE A 140 6.79 -10.24 -16.56
N THR A 141 6.24 -10.37 -17.76
CA THR A 141 6.28 -9.35 -18.80
C THR A 141 5.01 -8.51 -18.85
N GLU A 142 3.96 -9.00 -18.20
CA GLU A 142 2.66 -8.33 -18.10
C GLU A 142 2.00 -8.60 -16.75
N MET A 143 1.06 -7.73 -16.37
CA MET A 143 0.27 -7.83 -15.14
C MET A 143 -1.21 -7.55 -15.45
N HIS A 144 -2.09 -8.42 -14.96
CA HIS A 144 -3.53 -8.20 -15.01
C HIS A 144 -4.00 -7.43 -13.80
N MET A 145 -4.66 -6.31 -14.02
CA MET A 145 -5.13 -5.38 -12.98
C MET A 145 -6.61 -5.06 -13.19
N GLY A 146 -7.30 -4.68 -12.14
CA GLY A 146 -8.62 -4.06 -12.26
C GLY A 146 -8.55 -2.85 -13.19
N LYS A 147 -9.50 -2.74 -14.12
CA LYS A 147 -9.46 -1.75 -15.21
C LYS A 147 -9.38 -0.31 -14.72
N ASN A 148 -9.99 -0.02 -13.56
CA ASN A 148 -10.01 1.33 -13.00
C ASN A 148 -8.65 1.81 -12.51
N ILE A 149 -7.62 0.94 -12.44
CA ILE A 149 -6.23 1.38 -12.18
C ILE A 149 -5.77 2.46 -13.17
N LEU A 150 -6.35 2.51 -14.36
CA LEU A 150 -6.05 3.51 -15.38
C LEU A 150 -6.54 4.93 -15.03
N ASN A 151 -7.34 5.06 -13.98
CA ASN A 151 -7.86 6.35 -13.52
C ASN A 151 -6.88 7.11 -12.60
N TYR A 152 -5.82 6.44 -12.14
CA TYR A 152 -4.89 6.94 -11.12
C TYR A 152 -3.46 7.16 -11.62
#